data_ecb1299540ba3c0e829d5eeac857abd5
#
_entry.id   ecb1299540ba3c0e829d5eeac857abd5
#
_cell.length_a   1.000
_cell.length_b   1.000
_cell.length_c   1.000
_cell.angle_alpha   90.00
_cell.angle_beta   90.00
_cell.angle_gamma   90.00
#
_symmetry.space_group_name_H-M   'P 1'
#
loop_
_entity.id
_entity.type
_entity.pdbx_description
1 polymer ?
#
loop_
_entity_poly.entity_id
_entity_poly.type
_entity_poly.pdbx_seq_one_letter_code
_entity_poly.pdbx_strand_id
1 'polypeptide(L)'
;WGSLGSRLSLPRAPVCECERRKRKREQECECSESEAEELSVPRRKKLKSTSKYIYQTLFLAGENSDITICALGQEWNLHKIYLCQSGYFSSMFSGSWKESNMNYIELEIPDQNIDTEALQVAFGSLYRDDVLIQPSRVVTILAAACMLQLDGLILQCGETMKETISSKTVCGFYTAAGTYGLDSVKQNHIAFIHIGLMEKLISSPDLFVMQVEMDVYTALKKWMFLQLVPSWNGSLKQLLTDADAWFTKYTYSCGSFLDTEQGQPYATVFKHIRLQYVINDLTSAKIIERDRIICSDWLCSVYKQQWFAMLRTEQDNDLGPKEINKEDFEMHSMRCGRKLGKDGDYCWRWTGFSFGFDLLVTYTNRFIIFKRNTLSQPCNGAVSLLPHRNIAYRLRLASFDSNGKVVCSRTAGYQVLSLEKDQEQIVLNLDSRLLIFPLYICCNFLYTSPGAKPESGDETVNPENSGLA
;
A
#
# COMPACT_ATOMS: atom_id res chain seq x y z
N TRP A 1 -45.05 46.78 24.99
CA TRP A 1 -45.83 46.51 26.19
C TRP A 1 -45.61 45.09 26.63
N GLY A 2 -45.05 44.98 27.79
CA GLY A 2 -45.29 44.00 28.79
C GLY A 2 -44.13 43.05 29.05
N SER A 3 -43.17 43.52 29.84
CA SER A 3 -42.29 42.74 30.69
C SER A 3 -43.02 41.63 31.46
N LEU A 4 -42.44 40.44 31.52
CA LEU A 4 -42.44 39.59 32.73
C LEU A 4 -41.33 38.52 32.60
N GLY A 5 -40.31 38.70 33.42
CA GLY A 5 -39.27 37.71 33.62
C GLY A 5 -39.75 36.59 34.52
N SER A 6 -39.37 35.39 34.21
CA SER A 6 -39.31 34.31 35.18
C SER A 6 -38.03 33.52 34.99
N ARG A 7 -37.14 33.66 35.95
CA ARG A 7 -35.94 32.82 36.12
C ARG A 7 -36.39 31.42 36.47
N LEU A 8 -36.21 30.48 35.57
CA LEU A 8 -36.26 29.06 35.90
C LEU A 8 -34.85 28.61 36.28
N SER A 9 -34.67 28.35 37.55
CA SER A 9 -33.50 27.68 38.11
C SER A 9 -33.51 26.22 37.69
N LEU A 10 -32.46 25.82 36.95
CA LEU A 10 -32.20 24.42 36.65
C LEU A 10 -31.75 23.70 37.94
N PRO A 11 -32.26 22.49 38.21
CA PRO A 11 -31.77 21.69 39.34
C PRO A 11 -30.39 21.14 39.08
N ARG A 12 -29.54 21.27 40.08
CA ARG A 12 -28.20 20.64 40.11
C ARG A 12 -28.33 19.11 40.04
N ALA A 13 -27.62 18.50 39.12
CA ALA A 13 -27.47 17.06 39.02
C ALA A 13 -26.87 16.49 40.32
N PRO A 14 -27.31 15.31 40.77
CA PRO A 14 -26.76 14.68 41.99
C PRO A 14 -25.32 14.22 41.76
N VAL A 15 -24.46 14.59 42.68
CA VAL A 15 -23.05 14.14 42.74
C VAL A 15 -23.02 12.66 42.97
N CYS A 16 -22.26 11.94 42.14
CA CYS A 16 -22.12 10.49 42.17
C CYS A 16 -21.64 10.00 43.57
N GLU A 17 -22.29 8.98 44.08
CA GLU A 17 -22.01 8.35 45.38
C GLU A 17 -20.56 7.83 45.54
N CYS A 18 -19.85 7.69 44.45
CA CYS A 18 -18.46 7.26 44.36
C CYS A 18 -17.47 8.29 44.97
N GLU A 19 -17.75 9.58 44.89
CA GLU A 19 -16.86 10.62 45.48
C GLU A 19 -17.06 10.80 47.01
N ARG A 20 -18.22 10.45 47.54
CA ARG A 20 -18.46 10.48 49.01
C ARG A 20 -17.70 9.39 49.74
N ARG A 21 -17.43 8.25 49.10
CA ARG A 21 -16.66 7.15 49.76
C ARG A 21 -15.15 7.39 49.77
N LYS A 22 -14.61 8.21 48.87
CA LYS A 22 -13.18 8.59 48.89
C LYS A 22 -12.84 9.59 49.97
N ARG A 23 -13.72 10.56 50.29
CA ARG A 23 -13.47 11.54 51.33
C ARG A 23 -13.65 11.01 52.76
N LYS A 24 -14.32 9.88 52.94
CA LYS A 24 -14.49 9.25 54.25
C LYS A 24 -13.34 8.29 54.60
N ARG A 25 -12.47 7.95 53.66
CA ARG A 25 -11.34 7.05 53.89
C ARG A 25 -10.05 7.78 54.28
N GLU A 26 -9.97 9.09 54.17
CA GLU A 26 -8.79 9.89 54.54
C GLU A 26 -8.86 10.50 55.94
N GLN A 27 -9.96 10.28 56.67
CA GLN A 27 -10.16 10.87 58.01
C GLN A 27 -10.26 9.85 59.16
N GLU A 28 -10.07 8.56 58.90
CA GLU A 28 -10.10 7.52 59.96
C GLU A 28 -8.78 6.72 60.01
N CYS A 29 -7.70 7.43 60.18
CA CYS A 29 -6.41 6.82 60.50
C CYS A 29 -5.77 7.53 61.70
N GLU A 30 -6.44 7.45 62.86
CA GLU A 30 -5.79 7.54 64.16
C GLU A 30 -6.77 7.07 65.23
N CYS A 31 -6.38 6.02 65.90
CA CYS A 31 -6.79 5.53 67.23
C CYS A 31 -7.35 4.12 67.29
N SER A 32 -6.60 3.39 68.04
CA SER A 32 -6.89 2.29 68.95
C SER A 32 -6.75 0.87 68.45
N GLU A 33 -5.67 0.27 68.94
CA GLU A 33 -5.47 -1.18 69.10
C GLU A 33 -6.62 -1.81 69.87
N SER A 34 -7.28 -2.78 69.25
CA SER A 34 -8.00 -3.85 69.94
C SER A 34 -7.99 -5.11 69.09
N GLU A 35 -7.50 -6.14 69.70
CA GLU A 35 -7.36 -7.53 69.21
C GLU A 35 -8.65 -8.01 68.48
N ALA A 36 -8.54 -8.23 67.18
CA ALA A 36 -9.45 -9.08 66.48
C ALA A 36 -8.64 -10.18 65.79
N GLU A 37 -8.91 -11.44 66.16
CA GLU A 37 -8.33 -12.62 65.55
C GLU A 37 -8.47 -12.57 64.05
N GLU A 38 -7.38 -12.21 63.35
CA GLU A 38 -7.24 -12.41 61.90
C GLU A 38 -7.25 -13.90 61.62
N LEU A 39 -8.37 -14.40 61.10
CA LEU A 39 -8.42 -15.65 60.35
C LEU A 39 -7.41 -15.53 59.24
N SER A 40 -6.20 -16.01 59.42
CA SER A 40 -5.12 -16.03 58.44
C SER A 40 -5.57 -16.87 57.24
N VAL A 41 -6.02 -16.19 56.22
CA VAL A 41 -6.24 -16.83 54.93
C VAL A 41 -4.89 -17.38 54.47
N PRO A 42 -4.73 -18.70 54.28
CA PRO A 42 -3.44 -19.26 53.90
C PRO A 42 -2.98 -18.62 52.61
N ARG A 43 -1.78 -18.03 52.60
CA ARG A 43 -1.15 -17.47 51.39
C ARG A 43 -1.17 -18.58 50.33
N ARG A 44 -2.07 -18.44 49.35
CA ARG A 44 -2.13 -19.35 48.20
C ARG A 44 -0.78 -19.31 47.53
N LYS A 45 -0.03 -20.41 47.59
CA LYS A 45 1.19 -20.55 46.79
C LYS A 45 0.78 -20.32 45.35
N LYS A 46 1.38 -19.35 44.67
CA LYS A 46 1.14 -19.12 43.22
C LYS A 46 1.43 -20.45 42.54
N LEU A 47 0.41 -21.09 41.99
CA LEU A 47 0.56 -22.30 41.17
C LEU A 47 1.54 -21.92 40.02
N LYS A 48 2.53 -22.78 39.78
CA LYS A 48 3.42 -22.61 38.63
C LYS A 48 2.52 -22.69 37.38
N SER A 49 2.60 -21.69 36.51
CA SER A 49 1.87 -21.67 35.25
C SER A 49 2.30 -22.90 34.43
N THR A 50 1.36 -23.79 34.09
CA THR A 50 1.61 -24.97 33.24
C THR A 50 2.17 -24.57 31.88
N SER A 51 1.63 -23.51 31.29
CA SER A 51 2.13 -22.95 30.02
C SER A 51 3.58 -22.53 30.11
N LYS A 52 3.98 -21.84 31.19
CA LYS A 52 5.37 -21.47 31.40
C LYS A 52 6.29 -22.67 31.60
N TYR A 53 5.83 -23.69 32.28
CA TYR A 53 6.59 -24.94 32.46
C TYR A 53 6.78 -25.65 31.11
N ILE A 54 5.72 -25.84 30.32
CA ILE A 54 5.77 -26.46 29.00
C ILE A 54 6.79 -25.74 28.11
N TYR A 55 6.70 -24.43 28.02
CA TYR A 55 7.58 -23.65 27.17
C TYR A 55 9.04 -23.69 27.63
N GLN A 56 9.32 -23.55 28.93
CA GLN A 56 10.70 -23.52 29.44
C GLN A 56 11.36 -24.89 29.47
N THR A 57 10.62 -25.91 29.87
CA THR A 57 11.16 -27.25 30.10
C THR A 57 11.14 -28.10 28.83
N LEU A 58 10.02 -28.10 28.12
CA LEU A 58 9.90 -28.97 26.94
C LEU A 58 10.48 -28.28 25.67
N PHE A 59 10.18 -27.00 25.47
CA PHE A 59 10.63 -26.32 24.24
C PHE A 59 12.07 -25.79 24.38
N LEU A 60 12.35 -24.94 25.39
CA LEU A 60 13.68 -24.30 25.48
C LEU A 60 14.77 -25.27 25.97
N ALA A 61 14.48 -26.14 26.94
CA ALA A 61 15.43 -27.12 27.43
C ALA A 61 15.44 -28.43 26.63
N GLY A 62 14.38 -28.71 25.84
CA GLY A 62 14.26 -29.93 25.04
C GLY A 62 14.13 -31.22 25.87
N GLU A 63 13.67 -31.14 27.14
CA GLU A 63 13.54 -32.31 28.01
C GLU A 63 12.51 -33.30 27.45
N ASN A 64 12.89 -34.59 27.41
CA ASN A 64 12.07 -35.68 26.88
C ASN A 64 11.70 -35.53 25.39
N SER A 65 12.53 -34.84 24.59
CA SER A 65 12.34 -34.76 23.14
C SER A 65 12.43 -36.15 22.49
N ASP A 66 11.59 -36.38 21.51
CA ASP A 66 11.54 -37.61 20.71
C ASP A 66 11.96 -37.39 19.26
N ILE A 67 12.26 -36.14 18.89
CA ILE A 67 12.72 -35.75 17.57
C ILE A 67 13.64 -34.51 17.60
N THR A 68 14.65 -34.51 16.74
CA THR A 68 15.51 -33.36 16.48
C THR A 68 15.24 -32.83 15.06
N ILE A 69 14.91 -31.55 14.96
CA ILE A 69 14.75 -30.84 13.68
C ILE A 69 15.98 -29.97 13.46
N CYS A 70 16.64 -30.15 12.33
CA CYS A 70 17.76 -29.28 11.88
C CYS A 70 17.30 -28.40 10.73
N ALA A 71 17.52 -27.09 10.81
CA ALA A 71 17.27 -26.16 9.72
C ALA A 71 18.22 -24.96 9.83
N LEU A 72 18.71 -24.45 8.70
CA LEU A 72 19.65 -23.32 8.63
C LEU A 72 20.87 -23.47 9.56
N GLY A 73 21.32 -24.72 9.77
CA GLY A 73 22.46 -25.03 10.63
C GLY A 73 22.19 -24.98 12.13
N GLN A 74 20.94 -24.84 12.55
CA GLN A 74 20.53 -24.92 13.96
C GLN A 74 19.67 -26.15 14.20
N GLU A 75 19.80 -26.73 15.40
CA GLU A 75 19.03 -27.90 15.84
C GLU A 75 18.05 -27.54 16.95
N TRP A 76 16.85 -28.13 16.86
CA TRP A 76 15.79 -28.04 17.88
C TRP A 76 15.41 -29.44 18.33
N ASN A 77 15.51 -29.68 19.64
CA ASN A 77 15.02 -30.90 20.27
C ASN A 77 13.53 -30.73 20.63
N LEU A 78 12.66 -31.36 19.86
CA LEU A 78 11.21 -31.12 19.88
C LEU A 78 10.44 -32.42 20.17
N HIS A 79 9.10 -32.32 20.18
CA HIS A 79 8.21 -33.42 20.47
C HIS A 79 7.21 -33.60 19.32
N LYS A 80 7.14 -34.80 18.75
CA LYS A 80 6.25 -35.11 17.62
C LYS A 80 4.79 -34.75 17.94
N ILE A 81 4.34 -34.96 19.19
CA ILE A 81 2.98 -34.61 19.59
C ILE A 81 2.65 -33.13 19.47
N TYR A 82 3.61 -32.25 19.76
CA TYR A 82 3.44 -30.80 19.57
C TYR A 82 3.57 -30.42 18.11
N LEU A 83 4.51 -31.01 17.38
CA LEU A 83 4.71 -30.77 15.95
C LEU A 83 3.48 -31.16 15.12
N CYS A 84 2.75 -32.21 15.51
CA CYS A 84 1.52 -32.63 14.81
C CYS A 84 0.38 -31.60 14.81
N GLN A 85 0.49 -30.51 15.59
CA GLN A 85 -0.43 -29.37 15.46
C GLN A 85 -0.22 -28.59 14.17
N SER A 86 0.95 -28.71 13.56
CA SER A 86 1.27 -28.15 12.25
C SER A 86 0.75 -29.08 11.15
N GLY A 87 0.05 -28.54 10.16
CA GLY A 87 -0.40 -29.30 8.99
C GLY A 87 0.75 -29.94 8.23
N TYR A 88 1.90 -29.27 8.16
CA TYR A 88 3.11 -29.75 7.54
C TYR A 88 3.65 -31.03 8.23
N PHE A 89 3.86 -30.97 9.55
CA PHE A 89 4.38 -32.11 10.30
C PHE A 89 3.35 -33.22 10.50
N SER A 90 2.07 -32.87 10.67
CA SER A 90 0.99 -33.85 10.73
C SER A 90 0.95 -34.69 9.45
N SER A 91 1.09 -34.08 8.28
CA SER A 91 1.17 -34.79 7.01
C SER A 91 2.43 -35.67 6.91
N MET A 92 3.57 -35.18 7.39
CA MET A 92 4.85 -35.91 7.38
C MET A 92 4.81 -37.14 8.29
N PHE A 93 4.22 -37.05 9.48
CA PHE A 93 4.21 -38.14 10.44
C PHE A 93 3.05 -39.13 10.29
N SER A 94 1.97 -38.74 9.61
CA SER A 94 0.78 -39.59 9.42
C SER A 94 0.85 -40.59 8.27
N GLY A 95 1.87 -40.47 7.41
CA GLY A 95 1.98 -41.26 6.18
C GLY A 95 3.03 -42.39 6.23
N SER A 96 3.18 -43.09 5.10
CA SER A 96 4.20 -44.11 4.90
C SER A 96 5.58 -43.48 4.47
N TRP A 97 5.81 -42.23 4.87
CA TRP A 97 7.03 -41.53 4.56
C TRP A 97 8.21 -42.05 5.40
N LYS A 98 9.41 -41.98 4.85
CA LYS A 98 10.63 -42.37 5.56
C LYS A 98 10.82 -41.57 6.85
N GLU A 99 10.46 -40.30 6.81
CA GLU A 99 10.57 -39.31 7.87
C GLU A 99 9.69 -39.64 9.10
N SER A 100 8.59 -40.38 8.93
CA SER A 100 7.70 -40.70 10.04
C SER A 100 8.36 -41.56 11.15
N ASN A 101 9.37 -42.36 10.78
CA ASN A 101 10.15 -43.20 11.69
C ASN A 101 11.52 -42.59 12.09
N MET A 102 11.86 -41.42 11.57
CA MET A 102 13.13 -40.79 11.90
C MET A 102 13.01 -39.96 13.18
N ASN A 103 14.10 -39.91 13.93
CA ASN A 103 14.27 -39.07 15.12
C ASN A 103 15.13 -37.84 14.84
N TYR A 104 15.63 -37.73 13.62
CA TYR A 104 16.39 -36.57 13.13
C TYR A 104 15.91 -36.23 11.73
N ILE A 105 15.53 -35.00 11.52
CA ILE A 105 15.02 -34.49 10.23
C ILE A 105 15.74 -33.18 9.90
N GLU A 106 16.30 -33.09 8.71
CA GLU A 106 16.85 -31.87 8.16
C GLU A 106 15.81 -31.21 7.23
N LEU A 107 15.42 -29.97 7.54
CA LEU A 107 14.47 -29.21 6.77
C LEU A 107 15.21 -28.30 5.79
N GLU A 108 14.90 -28.44 4.52
CA GLU A 108 15.26 -27.45 3.51
C GLU A 108 14.36 -26.22 3.61
N ILE A 109 14.97 -25.05 3.72
CA ILE A 109 14.28 -23.77 3.79
C ILE A 109 14.44 -23.04 2.45
N PRO A 110 13.45 -23.12 1.54
CA PRO A 110 13.56 -22.53 0.22
C PRO A 110 13.33 -21.02 0.20
N ASP A 111 12.65 -20.48 1.23
CA ASP A 111 12.30 -19.06 1.32
C ASP A 111 13.39 -18.28 2.06
N GLN A 112 14.03 -17.36 1.36
CA GLN A 112 15.12 -16.51 1.90
C GLN A 112 14.63 -15.53 3.00
N ASN A 113 13.34 -15.34 3.14
CA ASN A 113 12.78 -14.53 4.22
C ASN A 113 12.80 -15.24 5.57
N ILE A 114 12.96 -16.56 5.61
CA ILE A 114 12.95 -17.34 6.83
C ILE A 114 14.35 -17.38 7.42
N ASP A 115 14.49 -16.98 8.66
CA ASP A 115 15.71 -17.10 9.43
C ASP A 115 15.50 -17.97 10.69
N THR A 116 16.59 -18.26 11.38
CA THR A 116 16.59 -19.12 12.57
C THR A 116 15.71 -18.58 13.69
N GLU A 117 15.64 -17.26 13.87
CA GLU A 117 14.81 -16.63 14.88
C GLU A 117 13.30 -16.79 14.55
N ALA A 118 12.93 -16.67 13.28
CA ALA A 118 11.55 -16.89 12.83
C ALA A 118 11.14 -18.37 13.05
N LEU A 119 12.02 -19.32 12.76
CA LEU A 119 11.78 -20.74 13.05
C LEU A 119 11.65 -21.00 14.56
N GLN A 120 12.51 -20.36 15.37
CA GLN A 120 12.41 -20.44 16.83
C GLN A 120 11.04 -19.98 17.36
N VAL A 121 10.53 -18.87 16.82
CA VAL A 121 9.19 -18.36 17.16
C VAL A 121 8.10 -19.31 16.67
N ALA A 122 8.22 -19.80 15.43
CA ALA A 122 7.25 -20.71 14.83
C ALA A 122 7.16 -22.06 15.59
N PHE A 123 8.28 -22.69 15.91
CA PHE A 123 8.28 -23.89 16.75
C PHE A 123 7.77 -23.60 18.17
N GLY A 124 8.20 -22.47 18.75
CA GLY A 124 7.78 -22.06 20.09
C GLY A 124 6.28 -21.81 20.22
N SER A 125 5.62 -21.39 19.12
CA SER A 125 4.16 -21.19 19.09
C SER A 125 3.35 -22.48 19.30
N LEU A 126 3.95 -23.64 19.05
CA LEU A 126 3.32 -24.93 19.31
C LEU A 126 3.29 -25.31 20.79
N TYR A 127 4.07 -24.62 21.63
CA TYR A 127 4.21 -24.92 23.06
C TYR A 127 3.61 -23.84 23.97
N ARG A 128 3.07 -22.76 23.40
CA ARG A 128 2.43 -21.67 24.15
C ARG A 128 1.41 -20.93 23.30
N ASP A 129 0.38 -20.36 23.94
CA ASP A 129 -0.67 -19.61 23.27
C ASP A 129 -0.34 -18.11 23.13
N ASP A 130 0.56 -17.57 23.98
CA ASP A 130 0.93 -16.15 24.03
C ASP A 130 2.22 -15.87 23.25
N VAL A 131 2.13 -15.79 21.93
CA VAL A 131 3.29 -15.45 21.09
C VAL A 131 3.36 -13.95 20.90
N LEU A 132 4.44 -13.35 21.36
CA LEU A 132 4.69 -11.91 21.12
C LEU A 132 5.39 -11.71 19.77
N ILE A 133 4.69 -11.11 18.81
CA ILE A 133 5.22 -10.85 17.48
C ILE A 133 5.65 -9.39 17.41
N GLN A 134 6.94 -9.16 17.20
CA GLN A 134 7.44 -7.81 16.96
C GLN A 134 7.10 -7.35 15.54
N PRO A 135 6.60 -6.11 15.33
CA PRO A 135 6.23 -5.60 14.01
C PRO A 135 7.36 -5.66 12.97
N SER A 136 8.60 -5.49 13.40
CA SER A 136 9.79 -5.58 12.53
C SER A 136 10.09 -7.00 12.04
N ARG A 137 9.56 -8.01 12.74
CA ARG A 137 9.81 -9.44 12.46
C ARG A 137 8.60 -10.17 11.89
N VAL A 138 7.46 -9.48 11.79
CA VAL A 138 6.18 -10.11 11.41
C VAL A 138 6.24 -10.82 10.05
N VAL A 139 6.95 -10.28 9.07
CA VAL A 139 7.07 -10.87 7.72
C VAL A 139 7.89 -12.16 7.73
N THR A 140 9.00 -12.19 8.47
CA THR A 140 9.85 -13.39 8.59
C THR A 140 9.15 -14.50 9.35
N ILE A 141 8.43 -14.14 10.42
CA ILE A 141 7.62 -15.10 11.21
C ILE A 141 6.46 -15.62 10.37
N LEU A 142 5.79 -14.76 9.59
CA LEU A 142 4.73 -15.16 8.67
C LEU A 142 5.22 -16.17 7.62
N ALA A 143 6.39 -15.93 7.03
CA ALA A 143 7.01 -16.85 6.08
C ALA A 143 7.21 -18.25 6.69
N ALA A 144 7.78 -18.31 7.90
CA ALA A 144 7.97 -19.57 8.64
C ALA A 144 6.62 -20.24 8.98
N ALA A 145 5.64 -19.47 9.44
CA ALA A 145 4.31 -19.95 9.76
C ALA A 145 3.59 -20.56 8.55
N CYS A 146 3.69 -19.91 7.37
CA CYS A 146 3.12 -20.42 6.13
C CYS A 146 3.80 -21.70 5.65
N MET A 147 5.14 -21.76 5.70
CA MET A 147 5.88 -22.96 5.34
C MET A 147 5.50 -24.14 6.23
N LEU A 148 5.36 -23.91 7.53
CA LEU A 148 5.00 -24.92 8.50
C LEU A 148 3.48 -25.14 8.66
N GLN A 149 2.64 -24.42 7.91
CA GLN A 149 1.17 -24.49 7.97
C GLN A 149 0.62 -24.30 9.40
N LEU A 150 1.03 -23.22 10.05
CA LEU A 150 0.62 -22.84 11.41
C LEU A 150 -0.48 -21.78 11.35
N ASP A 151 -1.72 -22.20 11.11
CA ASP A 151 -2.86 -21.30 10.86
C ASP A 151 -3.06 -20.26 11.96
N GLY A 152 -2.93 -20.64 13.23
CA GLY A 152 -3.05 -19.73 14.37
C GLY A 152 -1.99 -18.62 14.35
N LEU A 153 -0.74 -18.97 14.05
CA LEU A 153 0.36 -18.00 13.97
C LEU A 153 0.22 -17.12 12.73
N ILE A 154 -0.26 -17.66 11.60
CA ILE A 154 -0.57 -16.89 10.38
C ILE A 154 -1.62 -15.82 10.68
N LEU A 155 -2.70 -16.17 11.37
CA LEU A 155 -3.75 -15.23 11.77
C LEU A 155 -3.19 -14.14 12.70
N GLN A 156 -2.39 -14.52 13.70
CA GLN A 156 -1.78 -13.56 14.63
C GLN A 156 -0.79 -12.61 13.93
N CYS A 157 0.01 -13.11 12.98
CA CYS A 157 0.83 -12.24 12.12
C CYS A 157 -0.04 -11.26 11.35
N GLY A 158 -1.15 -11.72 10.78
CA GLY A 158 -2.11 -10.88 10.07
C GLY A 158 -2.69 -9.76 10.95
N GLU A 159 -3.07 -10.04 12.20
CA GLU A 159 -3.56 -9.03 13.14
C GLU A 159 -2.46 -8.03 13.50
N THR A 160 -1.25 -8.51 13.81
CA THR A 160 -0.10 -7.63 14.08
C THR A 160 0.20 -6.71 12.90
N MET A 161 0.14 -7.23 11.67
CA MET A 161 0.31 -6.41 10.46
C MET A 161 -0.76 -5.33 10.37
N LYS A 162 -2.03 -5.64 10.66
CA LYS A 162 -3.13 -4.66 10.64
C LYS A 162 -2.92 -3.54 11.67
N GLU A 163 -2.53 -3.88 12.89
CA GLU A 163 -2.36 -2.94 13.98
C GLU A 163 -1.14 -2.01 13.79
N THR A 164 -0.13 -2.45 13.04
CA THR A 164 1.16 -1.75 12.91
C THR A 164 1.41 -1.15 11.54
N ILE A 165 0.34 -1.00 10.72
CA ILE A 165 0.43 -0.34 9.42
C ILE A 165 0.90 1.11 9.57
N SER A 166 1.89 1.46 8.76
CA SER A 166 2.42 2.82 8.65
C SER A 166 2.88 3.09 7.22
N SER A 167 3.20 4.33 6.90
CA SER A 167 3.79 4.69 5.60
C SER A 167 5.07 3.92 5.26
N LYS A 168 5.82 3.48 6.29
CA LYS A 168 7.07 2.72 6.12
C LYS A 168 6.82 1.22 5.92
N THR A 169 5.75 0.67 6.49
CA THR A 169 5.48 -0.78 6.51
C THR A 169 4.45 -1.23 5.47
N VAL A 170 3.60 -0.32 4.98
CA VAL A 170 2.46 -0.65 4.10
C VAL A 170 2.87 -1.42 2.84
N CYS A 171 3.93 -1.00 2.15
CA CYS A 171 4.37 -1.67 0.93
C CYS A 171 4.92 -3.07 1.21
N GLY A 172 5.77 -3.22 2.24
CA GLY A 172 6.33 -4.52 2.64
C GLY A 172 5.23 -5.48 3.09
N PHE A 173 4.29 -5.02 3.90
CA PHE A 173 3.18 -5.83 4.37
C PHE A 173 2.23 -6.24 3.24
N TYR A 174 1.92 -5.31 2.31
CA TYR A 174 1.10 -5.63 1.14
C TYR A 174 1.76 -6.69 0.24
N THR A 175 3.07 -6.58 0.01
CA THR A 175 3.83 -7.57 -0.75
C THR A 175 3.85 -8.92 -0.06
N ALA A 176 4.15 -8.95 1.24
CA ALA A 176 4.15 -10.17 2.04
C ALA A 176 2.77 -10.84 2.06
N ALA A 177 1.69 -10.08 2.28
CA ALA A 177 0.33 -10.59 2.21
C ALA A 177 0.00 -11.20 0.84
N GLY A 178 0.60 -10.65 -0.23
CA GLY A 178 0.50 -11.18 -1.59
C GLY A 178 1.23 -12.50 -1.79
N THR A 179 2.43 -12.58 -1.26
CA THR A 179 3.29 -13.76 -1.37
C THR A 179 2.74 -14.95 -0.58
N TYR A 180 2.23 -14.67 0.63
CA TYR A 180 1.79 -15.72 1.57
C TYR A 180 0.27 -15.94 1.59
N GLY A 181 -0.47 -15.41 0.61
CA GLY A 181 -1.90 -15.73 0.40
C GLY A 181 -2.85 -15.13 1.43
N LEU A 182 -2.46 -14.09 2.15
CA LEU A 182 -3.30 -13.39 3.13
C LEU A 182 -4.25 -12.38 2.46
N ASP A 183 -5.22 -12.86 1.69
CA ASP A 183 -6.17 -11.98 0.99
C ASP A 183 -6.98 -11.09 1.94
N SER A 184 -7.36 -11.60 3.11
CA SER A 184 -8.02 -10.81 4.16
C SER A 184 -7.13 -9.67 4.68
N VAL A 185 -5.83 -9.90 4.77
CA VAL A 185 -4.86 -8.88 5.18
C VAL A 185 -4.71 -7.83 4.08
N LYS A 186 -4.64 -8.22 2.80
CA LYS A 186 -4.63 -7.27 1.67
C LYS A 186 -5.85 -6.36 1.64
N GLN A 187 -7.04 -6.91 1.85
CA GLN A 187 -8.29 -6.15 1.92
C GLN A 187 -8.23 -5.13 3.06
N ASN A 188 -7.85 -5.60 4.24
CA ASN A 188 -7.75 -4.75 5.41
C ASN A 188 -6.67 -3.67 5.27
N HIS A 189 -5.51 -3.96 4.63
CA HIS A 189 -4.46 -2.97 4.44
C HIS A 189 -4.93 -1.72 3.68
N ILE A 190 -5.72 -1.91 2.63
CA ILE A 190 -6.29 -0.78 1.89
C ILE A 190 -7.33 -0.04 2.76
N ALA A 191 -8.16 -0.79 3.49
CA ALA A 191 -9.17 -0.22 4.37
C ALA A 191 -8.57 0.55 5.57
N PHE A 192 -7.41 0.14 6.09
CA PHE A 192 -6.76 0.80 7.24
C PHE A 192 -5.96 2.06 6.89
N ILE A 193 -5.74 2.36 5.61
CA ILE A 193 -5.11 3.62 5.24
C ILE A 193 -6.07 4.76 5.55
N HIS A 194 -5.80 5.52 6.61
CA HIS A 194 -6.63 6.66 6.99
C HIS A 194 -6.51 7.81 5.97
N ILE A 195 -7.50 8.70 5.95
CA ILE A 195 -7.66 9.79 4.96
C ILE A 195 -6.37 10.61 4.81
N GLY A 196 -5.78 11.09 5.91
CA GLY A 196 -4.58 11.93 5.84
C GLY A 196 -3.33 11.21 5.33
N LEU A 197 -3.21 9.88 5.50
CA LEU A 197 -2.13 9.11 4.88
C LEU A 197 -2.39 8.89 3.39
N MET A 198 -3.64 8.58 3.01
CA MET A 198 -4.01 8.44 1.61
C MET A 198 -3.80 9.75 0.84
N GLU A 199 -4.15 10.89 1.43
CA GLU A 199 -3.89 12.22 0.85
C GLU A 199 -2.41 12.44 0.57
N LYS A 200 -1.53 12.16 1.55
CA LYS A 200 -0.07 12.25 1.39
C LYS A 200 0.47 11.32 0.30
N LEU A 201 -0.09 10.12 0.18
CA LEU A 201 0.31 9.17 -0.87
C LEU A 201 -0.08 9.67 -2.26
N ILE A 202 -1.33 10.10 -2.43
CA ILE A 202 -1.86 10.51 -3.73
C ILE A 202 -1.30 11.86 -4.18
N SER A 203 -1.02 12.79 -3.26
CA SER A 203 -0.39 14.07 -3.55
C SER A 203 1.09 13.95 -3.91
N SER A 204 1.74 12.84 -3.54
CA SER A 204 3.17 12.66 -3.78
C SER A 204 3.52 12.71 -5.28
N PRO A 205 4.50 13.54 -5.68
CA PRO A 205 5.01 13.53 -7.05
C PRO A 205 5.72 12.22 -7.40
N ASP A 206 6.10 11.45 -6.38
CA ASP A 206 6.81 10.17 -6.50
C ASP A 206 5.87 8.96 -6.48
N LEU A 207 4.56 9.16 -6.48
CA LEU A 207 3.60 8.08 -6.55
C LEU A 207 3.88 7.19 -7.77
N PHE A 208 4.06 5.90 -7.52
CA PHE A 208 4.08 4.91 -8.59
C PHE A 208 2.66 4.62 -9.06
N VAL A 209 2.37 4.97 -10.31
CA VAL A 209 1.10 4.66 -10.96
C VAL A 209 1.33 3.49 -11.91
N MET A 210 0.51 2.44 -11.81
CA MET A 210 0.76 1.17 -12.52
C MET A 210 0.71 1.33 -14.04
N GLN A 211 -0.30 2.01 -14.57
CA GLN A 211 -0.45 2.28 -15.99
C GLN A 211 -0.75 3.76 -16.23
N VAL A 212 -1.92 4.22 -15.83
CA VAL A 212 -2.41 5.58 -16.08
C VAL A 212 -3.20 6.11 -14.89
N GLU A 213 -3.53 7.38 -14.91
CA GLU A 213 -4.22 8.08 -13.81
C GLU A 213 -5.61 7.49 -13.48
N MET A 214 -6.26 6.81 -14.42
CA MET A 214 -7.51 6.08 -14.16
C MET A 214 -7.35 4.96 -13.13
N ASP A 215 -6.15 4.38 -13.02
CA ASP A 215 -5.87 3.38 -11.97
C ASP A 215 -5.87 4.01 -10.59
N VAL A 216 -5.42 5.26 -10.47
CA VAL A 216 -5.46 6.02 -9.20
C VAL A 216 -6.90 6.26 -8.79
N TYR A 217 -7.75 6.72 -9.71
CA TYR A 217 -9.18 6.90 -9.45
C TYR A 217 -9.84 5.59 -8.99
N THR A 218 -9.58 4.51 -9.72
CA THR A 218 -10.13 3.18 -9.41
C THR A 218 -9.67 2.67 -8.04
N ALA A 219 -8.41 2.90 -7.69
CA ALA A 219 -7.86 2.54 -6.39
C ALA A 219 -8.52 3.34 -5.26
N LEU A 220 -8.70 4.65 -5.45
CA LEU A 220 -9.37 5.52 -4.48
C LEU A 220 -10.85 5.16 -4.30
N LYS A 221 -11.55 4.82 -5.38
CA LYS A 221 -12.94 4.35 -5.31
C LYS A 221 -13.07 3.07 -4.48
N LYS A 222 -12.18 2.09 -4.70
CA LYS A 222 -12.13 0.86 -3.91
C LYS A 222 -11.81 1.13 -2.45
N TRP A 223 -10.82 1.99 -2.19
CA TRP A 223 -10.43 2.37 -0.84
C TRP A 223 -11.59 3.06 -0.10
N MET A 224 -12.23 4.04 -0.72
CA MET A 224 -13.37 4.75 -0.14
C MET A 224 -14.54 3.80 0.14
N PHE A 225 -14.83 2.87 -0.77
CA PHE A 225 -15.85 1.84 -0.54
C PHE A 225 -15.53 0.98 0.69
N LEU A 226 -14.29 0.53 0.87
CA LEU A 226 -13.88 -0.25 2.04
C LEU A 226 -13.94 0.55 3.34
N GLN A 227 -13.70 1.86 3.31
CA GLN A 227 -13.88 2.75 4.46
C GLN A 227 -15.36 2.86 4.85
N LEU A 228 -16.25 2.94 3.85
CA LEU A 228 -17.69 3.13 4.05
C LEU A 228 -18.42 1.83 4.40
N VAL A 229 -17.88 0.68 4.00
CA VAL A 229 -18.45 -0.65 4.22
C VAL A 229 -17.42 -1.57 4.90
N PRO A 230 -17.08 -1.32 6.19
CA PRO A 230 -16.08 -2.12 6.91
C PRO A 230 -16.44 -3.61 7.04
N SER A 231 -17.73 -3.94 6.94
CA SER A 231 -18.23 -5.31 7.00
C SER A 231 -18.11 -6.08 5.68
N TRP A 232 -17.58 -5.45 4.61
CA TRP A 232 -17.42 -6.14 3.33
C TRP A 232 -16.41 -7.28 3.44
N ASN A 233 -16.79 -8.47 2.99
CA ASN A 233 -16.01 -9.71 3.08
C ASN A 233 -15.89 -10.45 1.73
N GLY A 234 -16.15 -9.77 0.63
CA GLY A 234 -16.01 -10.33 -0.72
C GLY A 234 -14.57 -10.58 -1.14
N SER A 235 -14.36 -11.16 -2.30
CA SER A 235 -13.02 -11.37 -2.85
C SER A 235 -12.46 -10.10 -3.50
N LEU A 236 -11.13 -9.91 -3.49
CA LEU A 236 -10.47 -8.77 -4.14
C LEU A 236 -10.83 -8.63 -5.63
N LYS A 237 -11.14 -9.75 -6.30
CA LYS A 237 -11.58 -9.74 -7.71
C LYS A 237 -12.94 -9.09 -7.87
N GLN A 238 -13.82 -9.20 -6.88
CA GLN A 238 -15.17 -8.65 -6.87
C GLN A 238 -15.22 -7.20 -6.36
N LEU A 239 -14.16 -6.75 -5.66
CA LEU A 239 -14.14 -5.46 -4.99
C LEU A 239 -14.55 -4.28 -5.90
N LEU A 240 -14.08 -4.23 -7.14
CA LEU A 240 -14.45 -3.16 -8.06
C LEU A 240 -15.92 -3.23 -8.44
N THR A 241 -16.42 -4.42 -8.77
CA THR A 241 -17.83 -4.64 -9.14
C THR A 241 -18.77 -4.27 -8.00
N ASP A 242 -18.41 -4.65 -6.76
CA ASP A 242 -19.22 -4.36 -5.58
C ASP A 242 -19.19 -2.87 -5.23
N ALA A 243 -18.03 -2.22 -5.37
CA ALA A 243 -17.91 -0.77 -5.22
C ALA A 243 -18.75 -0.04 -6.28
N ASP A 244 -18.68 -0.46 -7.55
CA ASP A 244 -19.50 0.09 -8.65
C ASP A 244 -20.98 -0.02 -8.32
N ALA A 245 -21.43 -1.21 -7.91
CA ALA A 245 -22.81 -1.46 -7.55
C ALA A 245 -23.26 -0.61 -6.35
N TRP A 246 -22.38 -0.43 -5.36
CA TRP A 246 -22.67 0.35 -4.17
C TRP A 246 -22.85 1.83 -4.49
N PHE A 247 -21.89 2.46 -5.20
CA PHE A 247 -21.98 3.87 -5.58
C PHE A 247 -23.15 4.15 -6.53
N THR A 248 -23.46 3.23 -7.45
CA THR A 248 -24.60 3.38 -8.38
C THR A 248 -25.95 3.31 -7.68
N LYS A 249 -26.08 2.58 -6.56
CA LYS A 249 -27.32 2.50 -5.78
C LYS A 249 -27.64 3.78 -5.02
N TYR A 250 -26.64 4.58 -4.70
CA TYR A 250 -26.85 5.87 -4.06
C TYR A 250 -27.39 6.85 -5.11
N THR A 251 -28.71 6.90 -5.21
CA THR A 251 -29.39 7.93 -6.00
C THR A 251 -29.41 9.21 -5.17
N TYR A 252 -28.43 10.05 -5.39
CA TYR A 252 -28.38 11.36 -4.75
C TYR A 252 -29.45 12.24 -5.37
N SER A 253 -30.29 12.83 -4.55
CA SER A 253 -31.34 13.75 -4.99
C SER A 253 -30.75 15.02 -5.62
N CYS A 254 -29.51 15.34 -5.34
CA CYS A 254 -28.80 16.48 -5.94
C CYS A 254 -27.28 16.33 -5.72
N GLY A 255 -26.50 16.23 -6.80
CA GLY A 255 -25.04 16.30 -6.73
C GLY A 255 -24.28 14.98 -6.81
N SER A 256 -23.03 15.01 -6.39
CA SER A 256 -22.11 13.87 -6.37
C SER A 256 -21.91 13.32 -4.96
N PHE A 257 -21.26 12.16 -4.84
CA PHE A 257 -21.00 11.57 -3.54
C PHE A 257 -20.10 12.49 -2.67
N LEU A 258 -19.06 13.08 -3.26
CA LEU A 258 -18.15 13.97 -2.53
C LEU A 258 -18.79 15.28 -2.06
N ASP A 259 -20.00 15.64 -2.57
CA ASP A 259 -20.79 16.79 -2.08
C ASP A 259 -21.63 16.44 -0.85
N THR A 260 -21.79 15.16 -0.53
CA THR A 260 -22.55 14.72 0.63
C THR A 260 -21.75 14.85 1.92
N GLU A 261 -22.42 14.95 3.06
CA GLU A 261 -21.79 14.96 4.39
C GLU A 261 -20.86 13.75 4.60
N GLN A 262 -21.28 12.58 4.11
CA GLN A 262 -20.50 11.34 4.20
C GLN A 262 -19.27 11.33 3.26
N GLY A 263 -19.36 11.99 2.11
CA GLY A 263 -18.29 12.05 1.10
C GLY A 263 -17.28 13.17 1.34
N GLN A 264 -17.66 14.24 1.97
CA GLN A 264 -16.83 15.44 2.22
C GLN A 264 -15.45 15.14 2.81
N PRO A 265 -15.30 14.24 3.80
CA PRO A 265 -13.96 13.90 4.34
C PRO A 265 -12.98 13.34 3.30
N TYR A 266 -13.47 12.73 2.23
CA TYR A 266 -12.67 12.15 1.17
C TYR A 266 -12.31 13.15 0.06
N ALA A 267 -13.00 14.29 0.01
CA ALA A 267 -12.81 15.28 -1.06
C ALA A 267 -11.36 15.78 -1.16
N THR A 268 -10.66 15.94 -0.02
CA THR A 268 -9.25 16.36 0.01
C THR A 268 -8.35 15.39 -0.75
N VAL A 269 -8.58 14.08 -0.59
CA VAL A 269 -7.82 13.03 -1.28
C VAL A 269 -8.09 13.05 -2.79
N PHE A 270 -9.36 13.13 -3.18
CA PHE A 270 -9.76 13.10 -4.58
C PHE A 270 -9.34 14.35 -5.37
N LYS A 271 -9.08 15.49 -4.70
CA LYS A 271 -8.52 16.70 -5.33
C LYS A 271 -7.14 16.50 -5.95
N HIS A 272 -6.38 15.51 -5.45
CA HIS A 272 -5.05 15.20 -5.98
C HIS A 272 -5.06 14.26 -7.19
N ILE A 273 -6.23 13.79 -7.63
CA ILE A 273 -6.37 13.08 -8.90
C ILE A 273 -6.21 14.09 -10.04
N ARG A 274 -5.40 13.72 -11.02
CA ARG A 274 -5.19 14.54 -12.23
C ARG A 274 -6.30 14.24 -13.24
N LEU A 275 -7.49 14.77 -12.98
CA LEU A 275 -8.73 14.46 -13.71
C LEU A 275 -8.60 14.67 -15.23
N GLN A 276 -7.79 15.63 -15.69
CA GLN A 276 -7.52 15.84 -17.11
C GLN A 276 -6.91 14.62 -17.81
N TYR A 277 -6.25 13.74 -17.06
CA TYR A 277 -5.68 12.50 -17.58
C TYR A 277 -6.53 11.25 -17.27
N VAL A 278 -7.55 11.39 -16.45
CA VAL A 278 -8.59 10.36 -16.24
C VAL A 278 -9.64 10.47 -17.34
N ILE A 279 -10.11 11.68 -17.62
CA ILE A 279 -11.14 11.98 -18.63
C ILE A 279 -10.47 12.22 -19.98
N ASN A 280 -9.82 11.21 -20.53
CA ASN A 280 -9.06 11.33 -21.80
C ASN A 280 -9.75 10.62 -22.98
N ASP A 281 -10.79 9.88 -22.73
CA ASP A 281 -11.61 9.20 -23.74
C ASP A 281 -13.08 9.10 -23.28
N LEU A 282 -13.98 8.79 -24.23
CA LEU A 282 -15.41 8.72 -23.96
C LEU A 282 -15.78 7.62 -22.94
N THR A 283 -15.04 6.52 -22.91
CA THR A 283 -15.31 5.42 -21.99
C THR A 283 -14.99 5.82 -20.56
N SER A 284 -13.83 6.42 -20.33
CA SER A 284 -13.39 6.95 -19.03
C SER A 284 -14.35 8.03 -18.53
N ALA A 285 -14.75 8.99 -19.40
CA ALA A 285 -15.72 10.01 -19.08
C ALA A 285 -17.06 9.41 -18.61
N LYS A 286 -17.60 8.44 -19.36
CA LYS A 286 -18.84 7.74 -18.99
C LYS A 286 -18.74 6.98 -17.66
N ILE A 287 -17.59 6.39 -17.34
CA ILE A 287 -17.37 5.74 -16.05
C ILE A 287 -17.47 6.76 -14.91
N ILE A 288 -16.75 7.88 -15.02
CA ILE A 288 -16.74 8.94 -14.01
C ILE A 288 -18.15 9.52 -13.81
N GLU A 289 -18.87 9.80 -14.88
CA GLU A 289 -20.24 10.33 -14.80
C GLU A 289 -21.24 9.31 -14.23
N ARG A 290 -21.10 8.03 -14.60
CA ARG A 290 -21.94 6.95 -14.05
C ARG A 290 -21.73 6.77 -12.56
N ASP A 291 -20.47 6.82 -12.10
CA ASP A 291 -20.11 6.60 -10.71
C ASP A 291 -20.59 7.72 -9.79
N ARG A 292 -20.79 8.93 -10.31
CA ARG A 292 -21.26 10.11 -9.55
C ARG A 292 -20.51 10.38 -8.26
N ILE A 293 -19.22 10.07 -8.24
CA ILE A 293 -18.35 10.32 -7.08
C ILE A 293 -17.85 11.75 -7.11
N ILE A 294 -17.29 12.17 -8.25
CA ILE A 294 -16.62 13.47 -8.42
C ILE A 294 -17.65 14.60 -8.56
N CYS A 295 -17.36 15.73 -7.91
CA CYS A 295 -18.21 16.93 -7.96
C CYS A 295 -18.37 17.44 -9.39
N SER A 296 -19.59 17.80 -9.77
CA SER A 296 -19.91 18.28 -11.12
C SER A 296 -19.08 19.51 -11.50
N ASP A 297 -18.82 20.40 -10.54
CA ASP A 297 -18.04 21.62 -10.78
C ASP A 297 -16.58 21.31 -11.18
N TRP A 298 -16.00 20.23 -10.58
CA TRP A 298 -14.67 19.80 -10.96
C TRP A 298 -14.66 19.24 -12.38
N LEU A 299 -15.65 18.42 -12.72
CA LEU A 299 -15.79 17.84 -14.07
C LEU A 299 -16.01 18.94 -15.12
N CYS A 300 -16.93 19.88 -14.85
CA CYS A 300 -17.17 21.01 -15.75
C CYS A 300 -15.90 21.86 -15.96
N SER A 301 -15.11 22.07 -14.91
CA SER A 301 -13.84 22.78 -15.01
C SER A 301 -12.86 22.05 -15.94
N VAL A 302 -12.73 20.72 -15.79
CA VAL A 302 -11.85 19.90 -16.65
C VAL A 302 -12.34 19.89 -18.09
N TYR A 303 -13.65 19.66 -18.33
CA TYR A 303 -14.22 19.70 -19.69
C TYR A 303 -13.99 21.05 -20.37
N LYS A 304 -14.20 22.15 -19.62
CA LYS A 304 -13.96 23.50 -20.13
C LYS A 304 -12.48 23.73 -20.48
N GLN A 305 -11.56 23.26 -19.63
CA GLN A 305 -10.13 23.37 -19.91
C GLN A 305 -9.72 22.57 -21.14
N GLN A 306 -10.22 21.32 -21.28
CA GLN A 306 -9.97 20.50 -22.45
C GLN A 306 -10.55 21.12 -23.72
N TRP A 307 -11.77 21.64 -23.66
CA TRP A 307 -12.39 22.34 -24.77
C TRP A 307 -11.57 23.55 -25.21
N PHE A 308 -11.16 24.40 -24.29
CA PHE A 308 -10.31 25.56 -24.61
C PHE A 308 -8.93 25.14 -25.11
N ALA A 309 -8.35 24.06 -24.60
CA ALA A 309 -7.09 23.56 -25.12
C ALA A 309 -7.23 23.09 -26.59
N MET A 310 -8.34 22.45 -26.95
CA MET A 310 -8.62 22.08 -28.33
C MET A 310 -8.75 23.32 -29.23
N LEU A 311 -9.50 24.33 -28.82
CA LEU A 311 -9.67 25.58 -29.61
C LEU A 311 -8.34 26.32 -29.80
N ARG A 312 -7.54 26.44 -28.72
CA ARG A 312 -6.20 27.08 -28.84
C ARG A 312 -5.28 26.33 -29.78
N THR A 313 -5.32 24.99 -29.71
CA THR A 313 -4.52 24.16 -30.60
C THR A 313 -4.90 24.34 -32.07
N GLU A 314 -6.21 24.44 -32.36
CA GLU A 314 -6.71 24.62 -33.71
C GLU A 314 -6.47 26.05 -34.26
N GLN A 315 -6.63 27.06 -33.43
CA GLN A 315 -6.62 28.46 -33.84
C GLN A 315 -5.25 29.11 -33.67
N ASP A 316 -4.58 28.84 -32.54
CA ASP A 316 -3.35 29.54 -32.14
C ASP A 316 -2.10 28.65 -32.26
N ASN A 317 -2.23 27.40 -32.66
CA ASN A 317 -1.17 26.38 -32.62
C ASN A 317 -0.51 26.25 -31.22
N ASP A 318 -1.26 26.54 -30.17
CA ASP A 318 -0.78 26.39 -28.79
C ASP A 318 -0.81 24.92 -28.38
N LEU A 319 0.36 24.33 -28.19
CA LEU A 319 0.56 22.91 -27.93
C LEU A 319 0.86 22.60 -26.46
N GLY A 320 0.91 23.60 -25.62
CA GLY A 320 1.22 23.47 -24.20
C GLY A 320 2.07 24.61 -23.66
N PRO A 321 2.52 24.58 -22.42
CA PRO A 321 3.30 25.63 -21.79
C PRO A 321 4.64 25.85 -22.51
N LYS A 322 5.08 27.10 -22.60
CA LYS A 322 6.38 27.51 -23.15
C LYS A 322 7.48 27.48 -22.08
N GLU A 323 7.10 27.78 -20.87
CA GLU A 323 7.96 27.75 -19.67
C GLU A 323 7.38 26.78 -18.67
N ILE A 324 8.23 25.98 -18.10
CA ILE A 324 7.81 24.95 -17.12
C ILE A 324 8.81 25.00 -15.98
N ASN A 325 8.33 25.41 -14.81
CA ASN A 325 9.08 25.19 -13.59
C ASN A 325 8.86 23.78 -13.05
N LYS A 326 9.69 23.36 -12.13
CA LYS A 326 9.66 22.02 -11.55
C LYS A 326 8.34 21.74 -10.82
N GLU A 327 7.82 22.71 -10.09
CA GLU A 327 6.60 22.56 -9.30
C GLU A 327 5.37 22.40 -10.21
N ASP A 328 5.26 23.20 -11.27
CA ASP A 328 4.21 23.09 -12.27
C ASP A 328 4.27 21.74 -12.99
N PHE A 329 5.47 21.28 -13.32
CA PHE A 329 5.65 19.96 -13.91
C PHE A 329 5.18 18.85 -12.95
N GLU A 330 5.58 18.90 -11.69
CA GLU A 330 5.20 17.89 -10.70
C GLU A 330 3.68 17.86 -10.44
N MET A 331 3.01 19.01 -10.51
CA MET A 331 1.56 19.10 -10.33
C MET A 331 0.75 18.70 -11.57
N HIS A 332 1.22 19.09 -12.76
CA HIS A 332 0.40 19.00 -13.97
C HIS A 332 0.81 17.88 -14.94
N SER A 333 1.97 17.25 -14.74
CA SER A 333 2.41 16.14 -15.60
C SER A 333 1.53 14.90 -15.44
N MET A 334 1.34 14.15 -16.50
CA MET A 334 0.71 12.82 -16.43
C MET A 334 1.59 11.85 -15.65
N ARG A 335 0.98 11.07 -14.76
CA ARG A 335 1.64 9.98 -14.03
C ARG A 335 1.32 8.65 -14.70
N CYS A 336 2.33 7.90 -15.07
CA CYS A 336 2.15 6.58 -15.68
C CYS A 336 3.30 5.65 -15.32
N GLY A 337 3.10 4.35 -15.45
CA GLY A 337 4.10 3.38 -15.07
C GLY A 337 3.89 2.01 -15.68
N ARG A 338 4.87 1.15 -15.45
CA ARG A 338 4.85 -0.25 -15.86
C ARG A 338 5.66 -1.10 -14.90
N LYS A 339 5.14 -2.29 -14.60
CA LYS A 339 5.87 -3.33 -13.87
C LYS A 339 6.36 -4.37 -14.87
N LEU A 340 7.66 -4.63 -14.91
CA LEU A 340 8.28 -5.71 -15.67
C LEU A 340 8.60 -6.85 -14.69
N GLY A 341 7.99 -8.02 -14.90
CA GLY A 341 8.12 -9.16 -13.97
C GLY A 341 9.45 -9.91 -14.11
N LYS A 342 10.05 -9.90 -15.30
CA LYS A 342 11.31 -10.59 -15.64
C LYS A 342 12.04 -9.79 -16.72
N ASP A 343 13.28 -10.14 -17.00
CA ASP A 343 14.02 -9.58 -18.14
C ASP A 343 13.44 -10.06 -19.48
N GLY A 344 13.54 -9.24 -20.53
CA GLY A 344 12.99 -9.51 -21.85
C GLY A 344 12.64 -8.23 -22.60
N ASP A 345 12.10 -8.39 -23.81
CA ASP A 345 11.68 -7.27 -24.63
C ASP A 345 10.21 -6.93 -24.34
N TYR A 346 9.95 -5.67 -24.06
CA TYR A 346 8.61 -5.15 -23.77
C TYR A 346 8.34 -3.90 -24.58
N CYS A 347 7.11 -3.79 -25.06
CA CYS A 347 6.62 -2.61 -25.72
C CYS A 347 5.22 -2.29 -25.19
N TRP A 348 4.97 -1.03 -24.83
CA TRP A 348 3.66 -0.56 -24.38
C TRP A 348 3.44 0.89 -24.76
N ARG A 349 2.21 1.35 -24.57
CA ARG A 349 1.78 2.70 -24.94
C ARG A 349 1.25 3.42 -23.71
N TRP A 350 1.68 4.65 -23.52
CA TRP A 350 1.04 5.58 -22.62
C TRP A 350 0.23 6.61 -23.40
N THR A 351 -1.06 6.67 -23.09
CA THR A 351 -2.03 7.54 -23.76
C THR A 351 -2.49 8.62 -22.81
N GLY A 352 -2.46 9.86 -23.24
CA GLY A 352 -3.00 11.00 -22.53
C GLY A 352 -3.88 11.86 -23.42
N PHE A 353 -4.57 12.84 -22.83
CA PHE A 353 -5.26 13.87 -23.60
C PHE A 353 -4.22 14.80 -24.24
N SER A 354 -3.90 14.57 -25.49
CA SER A 354 -2.78 15.23 -26.18
C SER A 354 -2.95 15.31 -27.68
N PHE A 355 -4.18 15.43 -28.14
CA PHE A 355 -4.48 15.68 -29.56
C PHE A 355 -3.83 14.66 -30.50
N GLY A 356 -3.99 13.38 -30.23
CA GLY A 356 -3.52 12.29 -31.10
C GLY A 356 -2.06 11.93 -30.91
N PHE A 357 -1.45 12.32 -29.82
CA PHE A 357 -0.11 11.90 -29.49
C PHE A 357 -0.13 10.81 -28.43
N ASP A 358 0.37 9.64 -28.80
CA ASP A 358 0.67 8.54 -27.89
C ASP A 358 2.18 8.37 -27.78
N LEU A 359 2.64 8.14 -26.57
CA LEU A 359 4.03 7.79 -26.32
C LEU A 359 4.16 6.25 -26.34
N LEU A 360 4.86 5.75 -27.34
CA LEU A 360 5.28 4.35 -27.40
C LEU A 360 6.58 4.21 -26.60
N VAL A 361 6.59 3.28 -25.68
CA VAL A 361 7.74 3.00 -24.81
C VAL A 361 8.20 1.58 -25.04
N THR A 362 9.46 1.42 -25.35
CA THR A 362 10.08 0.09 -25.53
C THR A 362 11.19 -0.09 -24.51
N TYR A 363 11.18 -1.23 -23.85
CA TYR A 363 12.31 -1.75 -23.08
C TYR A 363 12.89 -2.93 -23.84
N THR A 364 14.13 -2.79 -24.29
CA THR A 364 14.85 -3.83 -25.01
C THR A 364 16.35 -3.67 -24.78
N ASN A 365 17.09 -4.78 -24.70
CA ASN A 365 18.54 -4.77 -24.49
C ASN A 365 19.00 -3.80 -23.38
N ARG A 366 18.18 -3.63 -22.33
CA ARG A 366 18.41 -2.68 -21.22
C ARG A 366 18.38 -1.21 -21.60
N PHE A 367 17.78 -0.87 -22.74
CA PHE A 367 17.47 0.52 -23.10
C PHE A 367 16.00 0.78 -22.87
N ILE A 368 15.68 1.99 -22.44
CA ILE A 368 14.32 2.54 -22.52
C ILE A 368 14.31 3.52 -23.66
N ILE A 369 13.41 3.28 -24.60
CA ILE A 369 13.29 4.01 -25.85
C ILE A 369 11.91 4.65 -25.90
N PHE A 370 11.86 5.93 -26.21
CA PHE A 370 10.62 6.65 -26.50
C PHE A 370 10.47 6.82 -28.00
N LYS A 371 9.22 6.61 -28.47
CA LYS A 371 8.83 6.83 -29.85
C LYS A 371 7.45 7.45 -29.89
N ARG A 372 7.25 8.40 -30.79
CA ARG A 372 5.93 8.91 -31.09
C ARG A 372 5.14 7.86 -31.88
N ASN A 373 4.00 7.46 -31.35
CA ASN A 373 3.10 6.58 -32.09
C ASN A 373 2.25 7.42 -33.04
N THR A 374 2.37 7.17 -34.32
CA THR A 374 1.65 7.89 -35.37
C THR A 374 0.48 7.10 -35.94
N LEU A 375 0.29 5.86 -35.50
CA LEU A 375 -0.75 4.98 -36.00
C LEU A 375 -2.12 5.34 -35.43
N SER A 376 -2.98 5.81 -36.32
CA SER A 376 -4.44 5.76 -36.23
C SER A 376 -5.11 6.41 -35.04
N GLN A 377 -4.81 7.67 -34.78
CA GLN A 377 -5.78 8.45 -34.00
C GLN A 377 -6.58 9.35 -34.94
N PRO A 378 -7.91 9.24 -34.97
CA PRO A 378 -8.76 10.21 -35.64
C PRO A 378 -8.74 11.47 -34.81
N CYS A 379 -7.64 12.21 -34.85
CA CYS A 379 -7.56 13.53 -34.29
C CYS A 379 -7.78 14.55 -35.37
N ASN A 380 -8.60 15.52 -35.04
CA ASN A 380 -8.79 16.69 -35.84
C ASN A 380 -7.43 17.35 -36.11
N GLY A 381 -6.89 17.03 -37.20
CA GLY A 381 -6.03 17.68 -38.13
C GLY A 381 -4.63 18.06 -37.69
N ALA A 382 -4.49 19.25 -37.26
CA ALA A 382 -3.22 20.00 -37.36
C ALA A 382 -2.09 19.47 -36.45
N VAL A 383 -2.40 19.00 -35.24
CA VAL A 383 -1.38 18.65 -34.24
C VAL A 383 -0.71 17.32 -34.52
N SER A 384 -1.46 16.33 -35.00
CA SER A 384 -0.89 15.03 -35.38
C SER A 384 0.02 15.12 -36.61
N LEU A 385 -0.15 16.16 -37.41
CA LEU A 385 0.65 16.41 -38.60
C LEU A 385 1.97 17.20 -38.33
N LEU A 386 2.11 17.76 -37.12
CA LEU A 386 3.34 18.49 -36.79
C LEU A 386 4.55 17.55 -36.82
N PRO A 387 5.65 17.96 -37.44
CA PRO A 387 6.85 17.12 -37.57
C PRO A 387 7.46 16.80 -36.19
N HIS A 388 7.42 17.76 -35.27
CA HIS A 388 8.02 17.65 -33.94
C HIS A 388 6.97 17.80 -32.85
N ARG A 389 7.09 17.02 -31.76
CA ARG A 389 6.33 17.19 -30.55
C ARG A 389 7.27 17.16 -29.36
N ASN A 390 7.18 18.18 -28.53
CA ASN A 390 8.03 18.30 -27.36
C ASN A 390 7.33 17.75 -26.13
N ILE A 391 8.07 17.01 -25.33
CA ILE A 391 7.66 16.52 -24.03
C ILE A 391 8.70 16.87 -22.96
N ALA A 392 8.24 17.34 -21.83
CA ALA A 392 9.02 17.33 -20.61
C ALA A 392 8.73 16.02 -19.88
N TYR A 393 9.74 15.35 -19.38
CA TYR A 393 9.55 14.07 -18.69
C TYR A 393 10.55 13.87 -17.54
N ARG A 394 10.16 13.03 -16.60
CA ARG A 394 11.00 12.50 -15.54
C ARG A 394 10.75 10.99 -15.45
N LEU A 395 11.80 10.21 -15.74
CA LEU A 395 11.73 8.76 -15.74
C LEU A 395 12.47 8.22 -14.52
N ARG A 396 11.82 7.32 -13.77
CA ARG A 396 12.37 6.68 -12.59
C ARG A 396 12.15 5.18 -12.67
N LEU A 397 13.15 4.44 -12.22
CA LEU A 397 13.09 2.99 -12.12
C LEU A 397 13.46 2.59 -10.71
N ALA A 398 12.79 1.55 -10.22
CA ALA A 398 13.10 0.97 -8.92
C ALA A 398 12.85 -0.53 -8.92
N SER A 399 13.64 -1.25 -8.14
CA SER A 399 13.40 -2.64 -7.75
C SER A 399 13.38 -2.71 -6.24
N PHE A 400 12.57 -3.60 -5.72
CA PHE A 400 12.40 -3.79 -4.27
C PHE A 400 12.66 -5.25 -3.92
N ASP A 401 13.22 -5.48 -2.74
CA ASP A 401 13.27 -6.81 -2.14
C ASP A 401 11.90 -7.25 -1.60
N SER A 402 11.85 -8.46 -1.05
CA SER A 402 10.64 -9.00 -0.43
C SER A 402 10.11 -8.20 0.76
N ASN A 403 10.99 -7.42 1.41
CA ASN A 403 10.65 -6.55 2.54
C ASN A 403 10.21 -5.13 2.10
N GLY A 404 10.17 -4.87 0.78
CA GLY A 404 9.83 -3.56 0.24
C GLY A 404 10.96 -2.53 0.31
N LYS A 405 12.19 -2.95 0.64
CA LYS A 405 13.36 -2.07 0.60
C LYS A 405 13.85 -1.90 -0.84
N VAL A 406 14.20 -0.67 -1.21
CA VAL A 406 14.75 -0.36 -2.53
C VAL A 406 16.12 -1.04 -2.67
N VAL A 407 16.26 -1.92 -3.65
CA VAL A 407 17.51 -2.60 -3.99
C VAL A 407 18.24 -1.89 -5.13
N CYS A 408 17.49 -1.41 -6.11
CA CYS A 408 18.05 -0.67 -7.23
C CYS A 408 17.12 0.54 -7.52
N SER A 409 17.73 1.69 -7.76
CA SER A 409 17.00 2.90 -8.18
C SER A 409 17.81 3.64 -9.23
N ARG A 410 17.13 4.11 -10.28
CA ARG A 410 17.69 4.95 -11.35
C ARG A 410 16.69 6.05 -11.70
N THR A 411 17.19 7.21 -12.03
CA THR A 411 16.38 8.34 -12.50
C THR A 411 17.07 9.03 -13.65
N ALA A 412 16.30 9.40 -14.67
CA ALA A 412 16.78 10.26 -15.76
C ALA A 412 16.73 11.75 -15.37
N GLY A 413 16.13 12.09 -14.19
CA GLY A 413 15.90 13.48 -13.83
C GLY A 413 14.81 14.13 -14.68
N TYR A 414 14.73 15.46 -14.62
CA TYR A 414 13.84 16.26 -15.44
C TYR A 414 14.52 16.61 -16.76
N GLN A 415 13.86 16.27 -17.87
CA GLN A 415 14.40 16.51 -19.21
C GLN A 415 13.30 16.94 -20.17
N VAL A 416 13.68 17.67 -21.21
CA VAL A 416 12.81 18.02 -22.34
C VAL A 416 13.33 17.32 -23.60
N LEU A 417 12.43 16.65 -24.31
CA LEU A 417 12.73 15.86 -25.49
C LEU A 417 11.84 16.30 -26.66
N SER A 418 12.43 16.50 -27.82
CA SER A 418 11.70 16.68 -29.08
C SER A 418 11.59 15.35 -29.80
N LEU A 419 10.35 14.90 -30.02
CA LEU A 419 10.06 13.64 -30.70
C LEU A 419 9.61 13.92 -32.14
N GLU A 420 10.43 13.50 -33.07
CA GLU A 420 10.08 13.48 -34.49
C GLU A 420 9.17 12.29 -34.82
N LYS A 421 8.46 12.40 -35.93
CA LYS A 421 7.64 11.32 -36.42
C LYS A 421 8.49 10.09 -36.73
N ASP A 422 8.09 8.94 -36.21
CA ASP A 422 8.73 7.63 -36.46
C ASP A 422 10.18 7.50 -35.94
N GLN A 423 10.74 8.51 -35.28
CA GLN A 423 12.08 8.47 -34.68
C GLN A 423 12.04 7.83 -33.29
N GLU A 424 13.00 6.96 -33.02
CA GLU A 424 13.24 6.37 -31.73
C GLU A 424 14.33 7.15 -30.96
N GLN A 425 14.06 7.45 -29.69
CA GLN A 425 14.98 8.16 -28.82
C GLN A 425 15.29 7.31 -27.58
N ILE A 426 16.56 7.00 -27.37
CA ILE A 426 16.99 6.33 -26.16
C ILE A 426 16.97 7.35 -25.03
N VAL A 427 16.11 7.14 -24.04
CA VAL A 427 15.93 8.04 -22.89
C VAL A 427 16.67 7.55 -21.65
N LEU A 428 16.99 6.27 -21.58
CA LEU A 428 17.76 5.72 -20.48
C LEU A 428 18.50 4.47 -20.91
N ASN A 429 19.79 4.41 -20.54
CA ASN A 429 20.60 3.21 -20.67
C ASN A 429 20.75 2.56 -19.29
N LEU A 430 20.39 1.28 -19.18
CA LEU A 430 20.45 0.50 -17.95
C LEU A 430 21.70 -0.40 -17.97
N ASP A 431 22.85 0.17 -18.19
CA ASP A 431 24.14 -0.51 -18.29
C ASP A 431 24.61 -1.19 -16.97
N SER A 432 23.67 -1.54 -16.13
CA SER A 432 23.94 -2.13 -14.82
C SER A 432 23.86 -3.65 -14.88
N ARG A 433 24.92 -4.31 -14.44
CA ARG A 433 24.96 -5.76 -14.20
C ARG A 433 24.00 -6.21 -13.08
N LEU A 434 23.30 -5.28 -12.43
CA LEU A 434 22.49 -5.48 -11.22
C LEU A 434 21.03 -5.09 -11.42
N LEU A 435 20.41 -5.37 -12.57
CA LEU A 435 18.97 -5.24 -12.70
C LEU A 435 18.28 -6.39 -11.97
N ILE A 436 17.51 -6.07 -10.95
CA ILE A 436 16.71 -7.03 -10.17
C ILE A 436 15.25 -6.86 -10.59
N PHE A 437 14.59 -7.98 -10.86
CA PHE A 437 13.17 -8.00 -11.20
C PHE A 437 12.34 -8.48 -9.99
N PRO A 438 11.11 -7.98 -9.83
CA PRO A 438 10.38 -7.11 -10.76
C PRO A 438 10.93 -5.67 -10.78
N LEU A 439 11.03 -5.12 -11.99
CA LEU A 439 11.43 -3.73 -12.22
C LEU A 439 10.18 -2.86 -12.37
N TYR A 440 10.13 -1.76 -11.62
CA TYR A 440 9.05 -0.77 -11.67
C TYR A 440 9.55 0.46 -12.40
N ILE A 441 8.86 0.80 -13.48
CA ILE A 441 9.15 1.98 -14.31
C ILE A 441 8.05 3.00 -14.06
N CYS A 442 8.43 4.20 -13.65
CA CYS A 442 7.51 5.31 -13.40
C CYS A 442 7.94 6.51 -14.24
N CYS A 443 6.99 7.08 -14.96
CA CYS A 443 7.22 8.26 -15.78
C CYS A 443 6.19 9.34 -15.46
N ASN A 444 6.69 10.54 -15.28
CA ASN A 444 5.90 11.76 -15.34
C ASN A 444 6.20 12.42 -16.67
N PHE A 445 5.20 12.82 -17.44
CA PHE A 445 5.44 13.58 -18.68
C PHE A 445 4.35 14.63 -18.93
N LEU A 446 4.76 15.71 -19.60
CA LEU A 446 3.92 16.84 -19.94
C LEU A 446 4.25 17.29 -21.36
N TYR A 447 3.23 17.52 -22.18
CA TYR A 447 3.41 18.08 -23.52
C TYR A 447 3.70 19.57 -23.41
N THR A 448 4.65 20.04 -24.22
CA THR A 448 5.14 21.41 -24.19
C THR A 448 5.12 22.04 -25.56
N SER A 449 5.10 23.36 -25.63
CA SER A 449 5.26 24.10 -26.87
C SER A 449 6.67 23.92 -27.43
N PRO A 450 6.85 24.06 -28.75
CA PRO A 450 8.18 24.08 -29.35
C PRO A 450 9.06 25.19 -28.74
N GLY A 451 10.31 24.83 -28.40
CA GLY A 451 11.25 25.76 -27.78
C GLY A 451 11.15 25.89 -26.26
N ALA A 452 10.28 25.12 -25.60
CA ALA A 452 10.25 25.06 -24.14
C ALA A 452 11.62 24.66 -23.61
N LYS A 453 12.14 25.45 -22.68
CA LYS A 453 13.39 25.14 -21.95
C LYS A 453 13.06 24.92 -20.49
N PRO A 454 13.74 24.00 -19.82
CA PRO A 454 13.68 23.95 -18.36
C PRO A 454 14.25 25.26 -17.81
N GLU A 455 13.63 25.84 -16.79
CA GLU A 455 14.27 26.94 -16.04
C GLU A 455 15.64 26.43 -15.56
N SER A 456 16.66 27.26 -15.84
CA SER A 456 18.03 26.99 -15.42
C SER A 456 18.18 27.21 -13.91
N GLY A 457 17.76 26.24 -13.17
CA GLY A 457 17.88 26.14 -11.72
C GLY A 457 18.24 24.75 -11.34
N ASP A 458 19.51 24.54 -11.10
CA ASP A 458 20.15 23.44 -10.41
C ASP A 458 20.75 22.30 -11.24
N GLU A 459 22.07 22.30 -11.18
CA GLU A 459 23.06 21.25 -11.27
C GLU A 459 22.77 20.03 -12.16
N THR A 460 23.41 20.03 -13.30
CA THR A 460 23.86 18.82 -13.99
C THR A 460 24.64 17.96 -13.01
N VAL A 461 23.95 17.00 -12.38
CA VAL A 461 24.63 15.89 -11.72
C VAL A 461 25.29 15.06 -12.82
N ASN A 462 26.58 15.24 -12.96
CA ASN A 462 27.46 14.37 -13.74
C ASN A 462 27.20 12.91 -13.33
N PRO A 463 26.98 11.99 -14.27
CA PRO A 463 26.74 10.60 -13.94
C PRO A 463 28.00 9.82 -13.52
N GLU A 464 29.11 10.50 -13.27
CA GLU A 464 30.34 9.86 -12.76
C GLU A 464 30.58 10.25 -11.31
N ASN A 465 30.39 9.30 -10.42
CA ASN A 465 30.71 9.24 -9.00
C ASN A 465 29.50 9.24 -8.03
N SER A 466 28.93 8.07 -7.86
CA SER A 466 28.48 7.62 -6.54
C SER A 466 28.91 6.15 -6.37
N GLY A 467 30.20 5.99 -6.09
CA GLY A 467 30.71 4.78 -5.48
C GLY A 467 30.21 4.68 -4.04
N LEU A 468 29.80 3.49 -3.69
CA LEU A 468 29.84 2.80 -2.41
C LEU A 468 29.98 3.67 -1.12
N ALA A 469 28.89 3.73 -0.35
CA ALA A 469 28.91 3.64 1.10
C ALA A 469 27.63 2.94 1.58
#